data_00c69ec560154513de94432705c26780
#
_entry.id   00c69ec560154513de94432705c26780
#
_cell.length_a   1.000
_cell.length_b   1.000
_cell.length_c   1.000
_cell.angle_alpha   90.00
_cell.angle_beta   90.00
_cell.angle_gamma   90.00
#
_symmetry.space_group_name_H-M   'P 1'
#
loop_
_entity.id
_entity.type
_entity.pdbx_description
1 polymer ?
#
loop_
_entity_poly.entity_id
_entity_poly.type
_entity_poly.pdbx_seq_one_letter_code
_entity_poly.pdbx_strand_id
1 'polypeptide(L)'
;MKENCYIVTASYSVKRAEDRTKTFLETYLVFAGTQQEASLKAKLAAIERGLTKICIDTVKPIKHPRIIKVFPGPPKWFLCKVIAIIEQIDGDKAKKKEVVFVNEKNEQEARRITKSMLADIYDSRLININEISEITDVIE
;
A
#
# COMPACT_ATOMS: atom_id res chain seq x y z
N MET A 1 -10.24 11.17 17.81
CA MET A 1 -10.55 11.12 16.38
C MET A 1 -9.82 9.97 15.72
N LYS A 2 -10.54 9.18 14.94
CA LYS A 2 -9.89 8.13 14.17
C LYS A 2 -9.14 8.75 13.00
N GLU A 3 -7.87 8.42 12.88
CA GLU A 3 -7.11 8.81 11.71
C GLU A 3 -7.58 8.02 10.50
N ASN A 4 -7.64 8.67 9.36
CA ASN A 4 -7.92 8.04 8.09
C ASN A 4 -6.63 7.51 7.49
N CYS A 5 -6.79 6.61 6.54
CA CYS A 5 -5.65 6.02 5.83
C CYS A 5 -5.66 6.50 4.38
N TYR A 6 -4.48 6.91 3.91
CA TYR A 6 -4.31 7.42 2.54
C TYR A 6 -3.15 6.72 1.85
N ILE A 7 -3.32 6.47 0.54
CA ILE A 7 -2.18 6.16 -0.31
C ILE A 7 -1.74 7.44 -0.98
N VAL A 8 -0.49 7.82 -0.76
CA VAL A 8 0.11 9.00 -1.35
C VAL A 8 1.18 8.58 -2.34
N THR A 9 1.05 9.01 -3.59
CA THR A 9 2.10 8.83 -4.59
C THR A 9 2.84 10.14 -4.79
N ALA A 10 4.15 10.05 -4.84
CA ALA A 10 5.03 11.20 -5.00
C ALA A 10 6.06 10.92 -6.07
N SER A 11 6.55 11.97 -6.69
CA SER A 11 7.64 11.87 -7.66
C SER A 11 8.74 12.86 -7.29
N TYR A 12 9.96 12.48 -7.57
CA TYR A 12 11.11 13.37 -7.45
C TYR A 12 12.06 13.13 -8.60
N SER A 13 12.82 14.16 -8.95
CA SER A 13 13.75 14.12 -10.06
C SER A 13 15.18 14.24 -9.57
N VAL A 14 16.06 13.41 -10.11
CA VAL A 14 17.50 13.47 -9.83
C VAL A 14 18.21 13.81 -11.11
N LYS A 15 19.00 14.88 -11.09
CA LYS A 15 19.84 15.26 -12.21
C LYS A 15 21.10 14.41 -12.20
N ARG A 16 21.32 13.66 -13.26
CA ARG A 16 22.51 12.84 -13.44
C ARG A 16 23.54 13.56 -14.32
N ALA A 17 24.78 13.07 -14.31
CA ALA A 17 25.82 13.52 -15.23
C ALA A 17 25.30 13.45 -16.68
N GLU A 18 25.74 14.37 -17.57
CA GLU A 18 25.34 14.51 -18.96
C GLU A 18 23.94 15.14 -19.17
N ASP A 19 23.49 15.99 -18.23
CA ASP A 19 22.22 16.71 -18.29
C ASP A 19 20.97 15.83 -18.40
N ARG A 20 21.07 14.57 -18.01
CA ARG A 20 19.91 13.68 -17.96
C ARG A 20 19.21 13.78 -16.62
N THR A 21 17.89 13.96 -16.65
CA THR A 21 17.05 13.94 -15.48
C THR A 21 16.27 12.62 -15.42
N LYS A 22 16.35 11.94 -14.31
CA LYS A 22 15.56 10.73 -14.08
C LYS A 22 14.53 10.99 -13.00
N THR A 23 13.27 10.65 -13.29
CA THR A 23 12.16 10.78 -12.36
C THR A 23 11.89 9.45 -11.68
N PHE A 24 11.78 9.49 -10.37
CA PHE A 24 11.47 8.33 -9.53
C PHE A 24 10.08 8.51 -8.94
N LEU A 25 9.36 7.40 -8.81
CA LEU A 25 8.05 7.35 -8.17
C LEU A 25 8.15 6.66 -6.83
N GLU A 26 7.46 7.19 -5.84
CA GLU A 26 7.37 6.59 -4.52
C GLU A 26 5.92 6.51 -4.07
N THR A 27 5.60 5.49 -3.30
CA THR A 27 4.26 5.28 -2.76
C THR A 27 4.35 5.14 -1.26
N TYR A 28 3.51 5.89 -0.55
CA TYR A 28 3.46 5.89 0.91
C TYR A 28 2.07 5.51 1.38
N LEU A 29 2.02 4.75 2.47
CA LEU A 29 0.80 4.57 3.25
C LEU A 29 0.86 5.58 4.39
N VAL A 30 -0.12 6.48 4.47
CA VAL A 30 -0.08 7.58 5.44
C VAL A 30 -1.35 7.59 6.28
N PHE A 31 -1.20 7.67 7.58
CA PHE A 31 -2.30 7.86 8.52
C PHE A 31 -2.40 9.34 8.89
N ALA A 32 -3.54 9.94 8.61
CA ALA A 32 -3.77 11.37 8.83
C ALA A 32 -5.25 11.68 8.99
N GLY A 33 -5.57 12.82 9.56
CA GLY A 33 -6.95 13.25 9.73
C GLY A 33 -7.58 13.78 8.44
N THR A 34 -6.76 14.36 7.55
CA THR A 34 -7.22 14.96 6.30
C THR A 34 -6.27 14.63 5.15
N GLN A 35 -6.73 14.82 3.93
CA GLN A 35 -5.90 14.68 2.73
C GLN A 35 -4.70 15.63 2.75
N GLN A 36 -4.90 16.87 3.18
CA GLN A 36 -3.84 17.86 3.24
C GLN A 36 -2.76 17.45 4.24
N GLU A 37 -3.16 16.94 5.40
CA GLU A 37 -2.24 16.43 6.39
C GLU A 37 -1.46 15.23 5.86
N ALA A 38 -2.12 14.31 5.14
CA ALA A 38 -1.47 13.15 4.54
C ALA A 38 -0.41 13.59 3.52
N SER A 39 -0.74 14.55 2.67
CA SER A 39 0.19 15.12 1.70
C SER A 39 1.40 15.74 2.39
N LEU A 40 1.18 16.50 3.44
CA LEU A 40 2.26 17.15 4.19
C LEU A 40 3.15 16.13 4.88
N LYS A 41 2.58 15.14 5.52
CA LYS A 41 3.34 14.06 6.19
C LYS A 41 4.23 13.31 5.20
N ALA A 42 3.71 12.97 4.03
CA ALA A 42 4.48 12.30 3.00
C ALA A 42 5.63 13.17 2.50
N LYS A 43 5.38 14.45 2.28
CA LYS A 43 6.40 15.39 1.83
C LYS A 43 7.51 15.54 2.87
N LEU A 44 7.16 15.67 4.14
CA LEU A 44 8.13 15.80 5.22
C LEU A 44 8.98 14.53 5.36
N ALA A 45 8.37 13.35 5.26
CA ALA A 45 9.09 12.09 5.31
C ALA A 45 10.10 11.97 4.16
N ALA A 46 9.71 12.38 2.96
CA ALA A 46 10.60 12.39 1.81
C ALA A 46 11.78 13.36 2.00
N ILE A 47 11.52 14.56 2.54
CA ILE A 47 12.56 15.54 2.84
C ILE A 47 13.54 14.98 3.90
N GLU A 48 13.05 14.31 4.93
CA GLU A 48 13.89 13.69 5.95
C GLU A 48 14.82 12.62 5.38
N ARG A 49 14.41 11.97 4.29
CA ARG A 49 15.25 11.01 3.56
C ARG A 49 16.24 11.68 2.62
N GLY A 50 16.30 13.01 2.61
CA GLY A 50 17.23 13.76 1.79
C GLY A 50 16.76 14.06 0.37
N LEU A 51 15.49 13.80 0.06
CA LEU A 51 14.95 14.07 -1.26
C LEU A 51 14.58 15.53 -1.44
N THR A 52 14.85 16.07 -2.64
CA THR A 52 14.53 17.46 -2.99
C THR A 52 13.62 17.48 -4.21
N LYS A 53 12.93 18.61 -4.43
CA LYS A 53 12.03 18.81 -5.57
C LYS A 53 10.96 17.71 -5.68
N ILE A 54 10.28 17.48 -4.56
CA ILE A 54 9.25 16.44 -4.47
C ILE A 54 7.91 17.02 -4.90
N CYS A 55 7.21 16.28 -5.78
CA CYS A 55 5.82 16.55 -6.13
C CYS A 55 4.93 15.47 -5.55
N ILE A 56 3.88 15.89 -4.86
CA ILE A 56 2.83 14.95 -4.46
C ILE A 56 1.85 14.83 -5.62
N ASP A 57 1.81 13.66 -6.23
CA ASP A 57 1.00 13.44 -7.44
C ASP A 57 -0.44 13.08 -7.12
N THR A 58 -0.67 12.16 -6.19
CA THR A 58 -2.01 11.74 -5.79
C THR A 58 -2.08 11.50 -4.29
N VAL A 59 -3.26 11.76 -3.72
CA VAL A 59 -3.60 11.43 -2.34
C VAL A 59 -4.97 10.76 -2.38
N LYS A 60 -5.02 9.46 -2.15
CA LYS A 60 -6.27 8.69 -2.24
C LYS A 60 -6.63 8.09 -0.89
N PRO A 61 -7.86 8.34 -0.39
CA PRO A 61 -8.30 7.70 0.84
C PRO A 61 -8.54 6.21 0.61
N ILE A 62 -8.23 5.42 1.62
CA ILE A 62 -8.54 4.00 1.63
C ILE A 62 -9.49 3.73 2.79
N LYS A 63 -10.64 3.15 2.47
CA LYS A 63 -11.61 2.73 3.49
C LYS A 63 -11.27 1.31 3.94
N HIS A 64 -11.17 1.13 5.24
CA HIS A 64 -11.00 -0.19 5.87
C HIS A 64 -9.80 -0.99 5.33
N PRO A 65 -8.57 -0.41 5.36
CA PRO A 65 -7.39 -1.17 4.97
C PRO A 65 -7.13 -2.31 5.95
N ARG A 66 -6.70 -3.45 5.44
CA ARG A 66 -6.26 -4.57 6.27
C ARG A 66 -4.74 -4.51 6.35
N ILE A 67 -4.21 -4.49 7.56
CA ILE A 67 -2.77 -4.43 7.78
C ILE A 67 -2.32 -5.75 8.40
N ILE A 68 -1.42 -6.44 7.70
CA ILE A 68 -0.83 -7.69 8.16
C ILE A 68 0.61 -7.39 8.53
N LYS A 69 0.91 -7.43 9.82
CA LYS A 69 2.26 -7.19 10.32
C LYS A 69 2.86 -8.50 10.78
N VAL A 70 3.90 -8.94 10.09
CA VAL A 70 4.69 -10.11 10.49
C VAL A 70 5.72 -9.67 11.51
N PHE A 71 5.83 -10.38 12.64
CA PHE A 71 6.75 -10.01 13.72
C PHE A 71 7.66 -11.18 14.08
N PRO A 72 9.00 -10.98 14.20
CA PRO A 72 9.72 -9.78 13.77
C PRO A 72 9.68 -9.68 12.25
N GLY A 73 9.24 -8.53 11.74
CA GLY A 73 8.97 -8.38 10.33
C GLY A 73 10.10 -7.75 9.54
N PRO A 74 10.25 -8.15 8.28
CA PRO A 74 11.12 -7.43 7.35
C PRO A 74 10.65 -5.98 7.17
N PRO A 75 11.56 -5.06 6.81
CA PRO A 75 11.20 -3.64 6.69
C PRO A 75 10.41 -3.30 5.42
N LYS A 76 10.30 -4.23 4.45
CA LYS A 76 9.58 -3.95 3.21
C LYS A 76 8.09 -4.09 3.37
N TRP A 77 7.35 -3.14 2.81
CA TRP A 77 5.89 -3.15 2.79
C TRP A 77 5.37 -3.30 1.38
N PHE A 78 4.29 -4.05 1.25
CA PHE A 78 3.63 -4.28 -0.03
C PHE A 78 2.15 -3.93 0.07
N LEU A 79 1.65 -3.30 -0.99
CA LEU A 79 0.23 -3.05 -1.19
C LEU A 79 -0.33 -4.15 -2.08
N CYS A 80 -1.33 -4.86 -1.60
CA CYS A 80 -2.04 -5.88 -2.37
C CYS A 80 -3.49 -5.47 -2.59
N LYS A 81 -3.92 -5.42 -3.84
CA LYS A 81 -5.33 -5.25 -4.18
C LYS A 81 -5.90 -6.63 -4.49
N VAL A 82 -6.89 -7.04 -3.71
CA VAL A 82 -7.36 -8.42 -3.67
C VAL A 82 -8.85 -8.48 -3.93
N ILE A 83 -9.28 -9.52 -4.65
CA ILE A 83 -10.68 -9.87 -4.78
C ILE A 83 -10.87 -11.28 -4.23
N ALA A 84 -11.71 -11.39 -3.20
CA ALA A 84 -12.13 -12.67 -2.66
C ALA A 84 -13.51 -13.02 -3.23
N ILE A 85 -13.66 -14.24 -3.72
CA ILE A 85 -14.94 -14.73 -4.21
C ILE A 85 -15.52 -15.62 -3.13
N ILE A 86 -16.70 -15.23 -2.63
CA ILE A 86 -17.38 -15.90 -1.52
C ILE A 86 -18.65 -16.56 -2.04
N GLU A 87 -18.81 -17.85 -1.73
CA GLU A 87 -20.04 -18.56 -2.06
C GLU A 87 -21.07 -18.30 -0.95
N GLN A 88 -22.25 -17.83 -1.35
CA GLN A 88 -23.35 -17.55 -0.43
C GLN A 88 -24.24 -18.78 -0.20
N ILE A 89 -25.09 -18.72 0.83
CA ILE A 89 -25.97 -19.84 1.20
C ILE A 89 -26.91 -20.23 0.07
N ASP A 90 -27.31 -19.27 -0.74
CA ASP A 90 -28.22 -19.50 -1.89
C ASP A 90 -27.51 -20.03 -3.14
N GLY A 91 -26.20 -20.27 -3.06
CA GLY A 91 -25.39 -20.73 -4.18
C GLY A 91 -24.83 -19.61 -5.06
N ASP A 92 -25.24 -18.37 -4.85
CA ASP A 92 -24.70 -17.22 -5.56
C ASP A 92 -23.29 -16.89 -5.06
N LYS A 93 -22.49 -16.30 -5.93
CA LYS A 93 -21.13 -15.86 -5.61
C LYS A 93 -21.08 -14.36 -5.45
N ALA A 94 -20.49 -13.92 -4.35
CA ALA A 94 -20.24 -12.51 -4.09
C ALA A 94 -18.75 -12.21 -4.23
N LYS A 95 -18.43 -11.02 -4.71
CA LYS A 95 -17.05 -10.54 -4.78
C LYS A 95 -16.80 -9.54 -3.66
N LYS A 96 -15.73 -9.75 -2.90
CA LYS A 96 -15.31 -8.83 -1.85
C LYS A 96 -13.95 -8.25 -2.24
N LYS A 97 -13.89 -6.92 -2.38
CA LYS A 97 -12.63 -6.23 -2.68
C LYS A 97 -11.95 -5.83 -1.38
N GLU A 98 -10.65 -6.10 -1.30
CA GLU A 98 -9.84 -5.69 -0.15
C GLU A 98 -8.54 -5.04 -0.58
N VAL A 99 -8.09 -4.10 0.24
CA VAL A 99 -6.76 -3.50 0.13
C VAL A 99 -5.98 -3.98 1.35
N VAL A 100 -4.87 -4.67 1.11
CA VAL A 100 -4.07 -5.29 2.16
C VAL A 100 -2.66 -4.72 2.13
N PHE A 101 -2.18 -4.29 3.29
CA PHE A 101 -0.79 -3.89 3.48
C PHE A 101 -0.09 -4.95 4.31
N VAL A 102 1.00 -5.48 3.80
CA VAL A 102 1.73 -6.55 4.46
C VAL A 102 3.22 -6.27 4.42
N ASN A 103 3.90 -6.48 5.56
CA ASN A 103 5.36 -6.40 5.59
C ASN A 103 5.93 -7.79 5.37
N GLU A 104 6.73 -7.92 4.32
CA GLU A 104 7.38 -9.18 3.96
C GLU A 104 8.72 -8.92 3.27
N LYS A 105 9.54 -9.96 3.14
CA LYS A 105 10.87 -9.84 2.57
C LYS A 105 10.86 -9.65 1.06
N ASN A 106 9.85 -10.14 0.37
CA ASN A 106 9.71 -10.00 -1.08
C ASN A 106 8.24 -10.12 -1.50
N GLU A 107 7.97 -9.82 -2.77
CA GLU A 107 6.64 -9.85 -3.34
C GLU A 107 6.01 -11.25 -3.29
N GLN A 108 6.78 -12.29 -3.52
CA GLN A 108 6.29 -13.67 -3.52
C GLN A 108 5.75 -14.07 -2.15
N GLU A 109 6.48 -13.73 -1.08
CA GLU A 109 6.06 -14.02 0.28
C GLU A 109 4.87 -13.15 0.70
N ALA A 110 4.83 -11.89 0.27
CA ALA A 110 3.69 -11.01 0.52
C ALA A 110 2.42 -11.58 -0.13
N ARG A 111 2.53 -12.08 -1.35
CA ARG A 111 1.43 -12.71 -2.08
C ARG A 111 0.94 -13.98 -1.35
N ARG A 112 1.88 -14.81 -0.92
CA ARG A 112 1.58 -16.07 -0.23
C ARG A 112 0.82 -15.83 1.08
N ILE A 113 1.33 -14.95 1.93
CA ILE A 113 0.71 -14.70 3.24
C ILE A 113 -0.65 -14.02 3.11
N THR A 114 -0.79 -13.12 2.16
CA THR A 114 -2.06 -12.43 1.90
C THR A 114 -3.14 -13.43 1.47
N LYS A 115 -2.82 -14.31 0.53
CA LYS A 115 -3.76 -15.35 0.09
C LYS A 115 -4.16 -16.29 1.22
N SER A 116 -3.18 -16.73 2.00
CA SER A 116 -3.42 -17.67 3.11
C SER A 116 -4.35 -17.07 4.16
N MET A 117 -4.09 -15.83 4.55
CA MET A 117 -4.88 -15.16 5.58
C MET A 117 -6.29 -14.85 5.12
N LEU A 118 -6.46 -14.38 3.89
CA LEU A 118 -7.80 -14.06 3.37
C LEU A 118 -8.60 -15.33 3.10
N ALA A 119 -7.96 -16.42 2.69
CA ALA A 119 -8.62 -17.72 2.54
C ALA A 119 -9.22 -18.17 3.87
N ASP A 120 -8.50 -18.01 4.97
CA ASP A 120 -9.00 -18.35 6.31
C ASP A 120 -10.13 -17.41 6.75
N ILE A 121 -9.98 -16.11 6.53
CA ILE A 121 -10.97 -15.11 6.95
C ILE A 121 -12.31 -15.31 6.23
N TYR A 122 -12.27 -15.57 4.93
CA TYR A 122 -13.48 -15.72 4.11
C TYR A 122 -13.93 -17.15 3.91
N ASP A 123 -13.18 -18.13 4.43
CA ASP A 123 -13.42 -19.54 4.19
C ASP A 123 -13.60 -19.81 2.69
N SER A 124 -12.67 -19.27 1.90
CA SER A 124 -12.71 -19.35 0.44
C SER A 124 -11.33 -19.64 -0.13
N ARG A 125 -11.30 -20.51 -1.15
CA ARG A 125 -10.07 -20.80 -1.90
C ARG A 125 -9.88 -19.87 -3.10
N LEU A 126 -10.89 -19.05 -3.42
CA LEU A 126 -10.88 -18.18 -4.58
C LEU A 126 -10.44 -16.77 -4.19
N ILE A 127 -9.16 -16.64 -3.89
CA ILE A 127 -8.53 -15.37 -3.53
C ILE A 127 -7.62 -14.96 -4.67
N ASN A 128 -7.95 -13.85 -5.34
CA ASN A 128 -7.15 -13.31 -6.43
C ASN A 128 -6.48 -12.02 -6.03
N ILE A 129 -5.16 -11.98 -6.17
CA ILE A 129 -4.40 -10.74 -6.02
C ILE A 129 -4.28 -10.13 -7.41
N ASN A 130 -5.02 -9.04 -7.65
CA ASN A 130 -5.04 -8.36 -8.94
C ASN A 130 -3.83 -7.49 -9.15
N GLU A 131 -3.32 -6.89 -8.08
CA GLU A 131 -2.20 -5.98 -8.15
C GLU A 131 -1.40 -6.08 -6.86
N ILE A 132 -0.09 -6.10 -6.98
CA ILE A 132 0.81 -6.03 -5.84
C ILE A 132 1.95 -5.07 -6.18
N SER A 133 2.26 -4.17 -5.26
CA SER A 133 3.34 -3.22 -5.44
C SER A 133 4.05 -2.96 -4.13
N GLU A 134 5.35 -2.70 -4.20
CA GLU A 134 6.13 -2.30 -3.04
C GLU A 134 5.83 -0.85 -2.71
N ILE A 135 5.60 -0.57 -1.42
CA ILE A 135 5.45 0.80 -0.95
C ILE A 135 6.74 1.23 -0.25
N THR A 136 7.04 2.53 -0.37
CA THR A 136 8.30 3.07 0.12
C THR A 136 8.35 3.09 1.64
N ASP A 137 7.26 3.52 2.27
CA ASP A 137 7.20 3.63 3.73
C ASP A 137 5.76 3.73 4.22
N VAL A 138 5.59 3.41 5.50
CA VAL A 138 4.33 3.59 6.23
C VAL A 138 4.54 4.73 7.22
N ILE A 139 3.74 5.76 7.11
CA ILE A 139 3.86 6.99 7.90
C ILE A 139 2.66 7.11 8.84
N GLU A 140 2.92 7.02 10.10
CA GLU A 140 1.90 7.15 11.15
C GLU A 140 1.74 8.57 11.67
#